data_9d9318298e380090afb2594fcec9a6db
#
_entry.id   9d9318298e380090afb2594fcec9a6db
#
_cell.length_a   1.000
_cell.length_b   1.000
_cell.length_c   1.000
_cell.angle_alpha   90.00
_cell.angle_beta   90.00
_cell.angle_gamma   90.00
#
_symmetry.space_group_name_H-M   'P 1'
#
loop_
_entity.id
_entity.type
_entity.pdbx_description
1 polymer ?
#
loop_
_entity_poly.entity_id
_entity_poly.type
_entity_poly.pdbx_seq_one_letter_code
_entity_poly.pdbx_strand_id
1 'polypeptide(L)'
;MSSINLIESKGVLRNNWNAEVEDYVIGCEWADEGNILLVGNVAGGVSALEGETGNILWHKSKTHDGNLLAISVNPNGKLFATSGQDGCILIRETAGGAVIETIQLEKGWVEHLEWSQDGISLAASISKNVHVFDYKGQEKWRSEQHSSTISALAWSRNDELATACYGKVAFHDVIRNKIKQSLEWKGSLISMELSADGDIVACGSQDNTVHFWRRSTGKDSMMSGYPGKPRNLAFNSSGKLLATGGHEIITVWSFENNGPEGTTPGQLECHESFVSMLSFAPHGNRLASGARDGSIAIWGLMSDGHGGSIGTSRMSDHVSSIAWKKDSKVIAAGNAKGQIVTWKVKT
;
A
#
# COMPACT_ATOMS: atom_id res chain seq x y z
N MET A 1 33.90 8.94 -7.65
CA MET A 1 33.08 8.09 -8.55
C MET A 1 32.86 6.77 -7.81
N SER A 2 31.75 6.64 -7.10
CA SER A 2 31.41 5.37 -6.43
C SER A 2 31.04 4.38 -7.53
N SER A 3 31.66 3.21 -7.50
CA SER A 3 31.32 2.09 -8.35
C SER A 3 29.82 1.76 -8.13
N ILE A 4 29.00 2.05 -9.13
CA ILE A 4 27.60 1.62 -9.18
C ILE A 4 27.67 0.10 -9.18
N ASN A 5 27.41 -0.53 -8.03
CA ASN A 5 27.22 -1.96 -7.96
C ASN A 5 26.03 -2.28 -8.86
N LEU A 6 26.28 -2.92 -9.99
CA LEU A 6 25.26 -3.39 -10.90
C LEU A 6 24.33 -4.34 -10.12
N ILE A 7 23.10 -3.92 -9.93
CA ILE A 7 22.05 -4.74 -9.32
C ILE A 7 21.79 -5.92 -10.26
N GLU A 8 22.08 -7.13 -9.80
CA GLU A 8 21.83 -8.33 -10.59
C GLU A 8 20.31 -8.58 -10.69
N SER A 9 19.83 -8.66 -11.92
CA SER A 9 18.41 -8.93 -12.21
C SER A 9 18.26 -10.13 -13.14
N LYS A 10 17.34 -11.03 -12.83
CA LYS A 10 17.08 -12.27 -13.54
C LYS A 10 15.65 -12.37 -14.07
N GLY A 11 15.41 -13.25 -15.00
CA GLY A 11 14.09 -13.52 -15.57
C GLY A 11 13.51 -12.34 -16.36
N VAL A 12 12.31 -11.89 -16.00
CA VAL A 12 11.60 -10.79 -16.69
C VAL A 12 12.08 -9.40 -16.27
N LEU A 13 12.82 -9.27 -15.17
CA LEU A 13 13.32 -7.98 -14.68
C LEU A 13 14.52 -7.49 -15.49
N ARG A 14 14.52 -6.20 -15.82
CA ARG A 14 15.66 -5.49 -16.42
C ARG A 14 15.84 -4.19 -15.68
N ASN A 15 17.04 -3.96 -15.13
CA ASN A 15 17.38 -2.70 -14.49
C ASN A 15 17.06 -1.54 -15.44
N ASN A 16 16.42 -0.50 -14.90
CA ASN A 16 16.09 0.70 -15.64
C ASN A 16 16.97 1.85 -15.14
N TRP A 17 16.71 2.34 -13.92
CA TRP A 17 17.53 3.34 -13.27
C TRP A 17 17.51 3.15 -11.75
N ASN A 18 18.45 3.77 -11.05
CA ASN A 18 18.53 3.85 -9.61
C ASN A 18 18.77 5.29 -9.15
N ALA A 19 18.32 5.61 -7.96
CA ALA A 19 18.54 6.89 -7.28
C ALA A 19 18.68 6.66 -5.78
N GLU A 20 19.04 7.69 -5.05
CA GLU A 20 19.15 7.66 -3.59
C GLU A 20 18.44 8.89 -3.00
N VAL A 21 17.74 8.68 -1.89
CA VAL A 21 17.21 9.71 -1.01
C VAL A 21 17.90 9.63 0.34
N GLU A 22 17.71 10.63 1.19
CA GLU A 22 18.52 10.83 2.40
C GLU A 22 18.37 9.74 3.47
N ASP A 23 17.21 9.05 3.53
CA ASP A 23 16.88 8.14 4.64
C ASP A 23 15.88 7.06 4.21
N TYR A 24 15.48 6.21 5.15
CA TYR A 24 14.49 5.13 5.02
C TYR A 24 13.28 5.56 4.20
N VAL A 25 13.00 4.85 3.10
CA VAL A 25 11.85 5.13 2.23
C VAL A 25 10.57 4.66 2.92
N ILE A 26 9.69 5.59 3.25
CA ILE A 26 8.36 5.31 3.80
C ILE A 26 7.41 4.82 2.71
N GLY A 27 7.45 5.46 1.55
CA GLY A 27 6.61 5.14 0.42
C GLY A 27 7.16 5.71 -0.89
N CYS A 28 6.86 5.02 -1.98
CA CYS A 28 7.05 5.54 -3.32
C CYS A 28 5.80 5.29 -4.14
N GLU A 29 5.37 6.28 -4.92
CA GLU A 29 4.17 6.22 -5.73
C GLU A 29 4.35 6.92 -7.07
N TRP A 30 3.82 6.30 -8.13
CA TRP A 30 3.83 6.89 -9.46
C TRP A 30 2.74 7.95 -9.62
N ALA A 31 3.12 9.10 -10.14
CA ALA A 31 2.24 10.23 -10.42
C ALA A 31 2.37 10.67 -11.88
N ASP A 32 1.49 11.57 -12.33
CA ASP A 32 1.50 12.14 -13.67
C ASP A 32 1.65 11.08 -14.78
N GLU A 33 0.72 10.12 -14.80
CA GLU A 33 0.70 8.97 -15.74
C GLU A 33 2.01 8.15 -15.76
N GLY A 34 2.78 8.20 -14.65
CA GLY A 34 4.07 7.51 -14.51
C GLY A 34 5.27 8.31 -14.98
N ASN A 35 5.10 9.61 -15.27
CA ASN A 35 6.21 10.50 -15.62
C ASN A 35 7.03 10.91 -14.38
N ILE A 36 6.44 10.83 -13.20
CA ILE A 36 7.06 11.20 -11.93
C ILE A 36 6.93 10.03 -10.94
N LEU A 37 8.01 9.71 -10.25
CA LEU A 37 8.00 8.89 -9.06
C LEU A 37 8.17 9.81 -7.84
N LEU A 38 7.15 9.87 -6.99
CA LEU A 38 7.22 10.54 -5.70
C LEU A 38 7.77 9.58 -4.66
N VAL A 39 8.69 10.06 -3.84
CA VAL A 39 9.35 9.28 -2.78
C VAL A 39 9.34 10.08 -1.50
N GLY A 40 8.77 9.49 -0.44
CA GLY A 40 8.82 10.02 0.92
C GLY A 40 9.81 9.23 1.78
N ASN A 41 10.59 9.91 2.60
CA ASN A 41 11.50 9.27 3.56
C ASN A 41 11.15 9.61 5.02
N VAL A 42 11.63 8.79 5.94
CA VAL A 42 11.30 8.92 7.38
C VAL A 42 11.73 10.25 7.98
N ALA A 43 12.81 10.85 7.50
CA ALA A 43 13.30 12.16 7.98
C ALA A 43 12.39 13.35 7.57
N GLY A 44 11.26 13.08 6.91
CA GLY A 44 10.33 14.10 6.44
C GLY A 44 10.67 14.67 5.07
N GLY A 45 11.65 14.10 4.37
CA GLY A 45 11.99 14.48 3.02
C GLY A 45 11.01 13.93 1.98
N VAL A 46 10.70 14.71 0.95
CA VAL A 46 9.92 14.28 -0.21
C VAL A 46 10.67 14.68 -1.48
N SER A 47 10.83 13.72 -2.37
CA SER A 47 11.51 13.91 -3.67
C SER A 47 10.58 13.52 -4.80
N ALA A 48 10.67 14.24 -5.91
CA ALA A 48 10.12 13.81 -7.19
C ALA A 48 11.25 13.43 -8.13
N LEU A 49 11.18 12.24 -8.67
CA LEU A 49 12.14 11.69 -9.61
C LEU A 49 11.49 11.58 -10.99
N GLU A 50 12.23 11.93 -12.03
CA GLU A 50 11.79 11.74 -13.41
C GLU A 50 11.60 10.25 -13.71
N GLY A 51 10.43 9.88 -14.19
CA GLY A 51 10.03 8.49 -14.35
C GLY A 51 10.84 7.66 -15.34
N GLU A 52 11.53 8.30 -16.27
CA GLU A 52 12.35 7.63 -17.29
C GLU A 52 13.84 7.54 -16.90
N THR A 53 14.36 8.50 -16.15
CA THR A 53 15.81 8.61 -15.89
C THR A 53 16.16 8.47 -14.41
N GLY A 54 15.21 8.73 -13.49
CA GLY A 54 15.47 8.81 -12.06
C GLY A 54 16.15 10.10 -11.61
N ASN A 55 16.30 11.10 -12.49
CA ASN A 55 16.84 12.40 -12.11
C ASN A 55 15.89 13.10 -11.12
N ILE A 56 16.45 13.77 -10.12
CA ILE A 56 15.66 14.54 -9.16
C ILE A 56 15.12 15.78 -9.87
N LEU A 57 13.79 15.86 -9.99
CA LEU A 57 13.11 17.04 -10.51
C LEU A 57 13.00 18.13 -9.45
N TRP A 58 12.67 17.74 -8.24
CA TRP A 58 12.69 18.60 -7.06
C TRP A 58 12.80 17.76 -5.78
N HIS A 59 13.27 18.40 -4.71
CA HIS A 59 13.38 17.84 -3.38
C HIS A 59 12.92 18.87 -2.34
N LYS A 60 12.20 18.41 -1.32
CA LYS A 60 11.79 19.18 -0.14
C LYS A 60 12.23 18.42 1.10
N SER A 61 13.15 18.97 1.87
CA SER A 61 13.58 18.41 3.14
C SER A 61 12.65 18.86 4.27
N LYS A 62 12.50 18.03 5.29
CA LYS A 62 11.77 18.33 6.54
C LYS A 62 10.39 18.94 6.31
N THR A 63 9.56 18.26 5.55
CA THR A 63 8.21 18.73 5.24
C THR A 63 7.26 18.64 6.46
N HIS A 64 7.62 17.86 7.47
CA HIS A 64 6.90 17.68 8.73
C HIS A 64 7.81 17.94 9.92
N ASP A 65 7.23 18.37 11.05
CA ASP A 65 7.92 18.46 12.35
C ASP A 65 7.87 17.09 13.04
N GLY A 66 8.88 16.29 12.77
CA GLY A 66 8.96 14.87 13.11
C GLY A 66 9.05 13.99 11.86
N ASN A 67 8.72 12.71 12.03
CA ASN A 67 8.79 11.75 10.94
C ASN A 67 7.61 11.87 9.98
N LEU A 68 7.88 11.69 8.68
CA LEU A 68 6.85 11.39 7.69
C LEU A 68 6.28 9.99 7.98
N LEU A 69 4.96 9.86 7.93
CA LEU A 69 4.27 8.59 8.20
C LEU A 69 3.56 8.03 6.97
N ALA A 70 3.00 8.88 6.11
CA ALA A 70 2.35 8.45 4.89
C ALA A 70 2.54 9.44 3.75
N ILE A 71 2.52 8.91 2.54
CA ILE A 71 2.43 9.63 1.28
C ILE A 71 1.33 8.96 0.46
N SER A 72 0.49 9.74 -0.22
CA SER A 72 -0.58 9.21 -1.07
C SER A 72 -0.78 10.13 -2.27
N VAL A 73 -0.72 9.56 -3.47
CA VAL A 73 -0.90 10.27 -4.73
C VAL A 73 -2.37 10.29 -5.11
N ASN A 74 -2.89 11.47 -5.43
CA ASN A 74 -4.23 11.60 -5.96
C ASN A 74 -4.36 10.87 -7.31
N PRO A 75 -5.44 10.12 -7.59
CA PRO A 75 -5.61 9.37 -8.83
C PRO A 75 -5.44 10.17 -10.12
N ASN A 76 -5.63 11.50 -10.08
CA ASN A 76 -5.35 12.36 -11.23
C ASN A 76 -3.85 12.60 -11.49
N GLY A 77 -2.98 12.17 -10.56
CA GLY A 77 -1.53 12.30 -10.63
C GLY A 77 -0.97 13.72 -10.47
N LYS A 78 -1.81 14.75 -10.32
CA LYS A 78 -1.39 16.15 -10.24
C LYS A 78 -1.18 16.64 -8.82
N LEU A 79 -1.80 15.97 -7.86
CA LEU A 79 -1.71 16.25 -6.44
C LEU A 79 -1.23 15.03 -5.68
N PHE A 80 -0.64 15.26 -4.54
CA PHE A 80 -0.36 14.24 -3.54
C PHE A 80 -0.51 14.81 -2.13
N ALA A 81 -0.68 13.93 -1.17
CA ALA A 81 -0.73 14.30 0.24
C ALA A 81 0.39 13.60 1.01
N THR A 82 0.88 14.26 2.03
CA THR A 82 1.81 13.70 3.02
C THR A 82 1.30 13.96 4.43
N SER A 83 1.62 13.06 5.36
CA SER A 83 1.30 13.23 6.77
C SER A 83 2.44 12.81 7.68
N GLY A 84 2.45 13.31 8.90
CA GLY A 84 3.53 13.12 9.84
C GLY A 84 3.11 12.96 11.30
N GLN A 85 4.12 12.85 12.15
CA GLN A 85 3.96 12.76 13.60
C GLN A 85 3.50 14.06 14.26
N ASP A 86 3.53 15.16 13.52
CA ASP A 86 3.12 16.50 13.92
C ASP A 86 1.61 16.74 13.88
N GLY A 87 0.82 15.74 13.45
CA GLY A 87 -0.61 15.88 13.25
C GLY A 87 -1.00 16.70 12.01
N CYS A 88 -0.03 16.95 11.13
CA CYS A 88 -0.23 17.76 9.94
C CYS A 88 -0.44 16.90 8.70
N ILE A 89 -1.30 17.37 7.80
CA ILE A 89 -1.45 16.84 6.43
C ILE A 89 -1.12 17.98 5.48
N LEU A 90 -0.24 17.73 4.51
CA LEU A 90 0.11 18.67 3.46
C LEU A 90 -0.40 18.16 2.12
N ILE A 91 -1.27 18.92 1.46
CA ILE A 91 -1.66 18.67 0.07
C ILE A 91 -0.75 19.48 -0.82
N ARG A 92 -0.13 18.85 -1.82
CA ARG A 92 0.91 19.44 -2.66
C ARG A 92 0.67 19.21 -4.15
N GLU A 93 1.21 20.09 -4.96
CA GLU A 93 1.33 19.87 -6.40
C GLU A 93 2.45 18.87 -6.71
N THR A 94 2.19 17.92 -7.60
CA THR A 94 3.17 16.93 -8.05
C THR A 94 4.31 17.59 -8.83
N ALA A 95 4.03 18.57 -9.69
CA ALA A 95 5.00 19.15 -10.62
C ALA A 95 6.15 19.89 -9.94
N GLY A 96 5.90 20.60 -8.85
CA GLY A 96 6.92 21.43 -8.16
C GLY A 96 7.00 21.23 -6.66
N GLY A 97 6.16 20.36 -6.10
CA GLY A 97 6.09 20.10 -4.66
C GLY A 97 5.59 21.28 -3.84
N ALA A 98 4.94 22.27 -4.47
CA ALA A 98 4.37 23.41 -3.77
C ALA A 98 3.22 22.95 -2.86
N VAL A 99 3.18 23.46 -1.63
CA VAL A 99 2.06 23.23 -0.71
C VAL A 99 0.87 24.03 -1.19
N ILE A 100 -0.25 23.36 -1.43
CA ILE A 100 -1.55 23.99 -1.77
C ILE A 100 -2.32 24.24 -0.50
N GLU A 101 -2.39 23.21 0.37
CA GLU A 101 -3.14 23.26 1.62
C GLU A 101 -2.36 22.62 2.75
N THR A 102 -2.54 23.20 3.93
CA THR A 102 -2.03 22.67 5.20
C THR A 102 -3.20 22.42 6.12
N ILE A 103 -3.40 21.17 6.51
CA ILE A 103 -4.47 20.77 7.43
C ILE A 103 -3.81 20.38 8.73
N GLN A 104 -4.07 21.15 9.80
CA GLN A 104 -3.59 20.83 11.14
C GLN A 104 -4.72 20.12 11.89
N LEU A 105 -4.48 18.87 12.23
CA LEU A 105 -5.31 18.10 13.15
C LEU A 105 -4.86 18.33 14.59
N GLU A 106 -5.51 17.67 15.54
CA GLU A 106 -5.05 17.61 16.92
C GLU A 106 -3.65 16.99 17.02
N LYS A 107 -2.99 17.11 18.16
CA LYS A 107 -1.68 16.49 18.37
C LYS A 107 -1.79 14.97 18.30
N GLY A 108 -0.97 14.36 17.44
CA GLY A 108 -0.94 12.92 17.23
C GLY A 108 -0.35 12.54 15.89
N TRP A 109 -0.23 11.25 15.66
CA TRP A 109 0.32 10.70 14.43
C TRP A 109 -0.79 10.48 13.41
N VAL A 110 -0.64 11.07 12.24
CA VAL A 110 -1.51 10.79 11.10
C VAL A 110 -0.89 9.65 10.30
N GLU A 111 -1.31 8.41 10.63
CA GLU A 111 -0.63 7.18 10.18
C GLU A 111 -1.11 6.70 8.81
N HIS A 112 -2.34 7.03 8.43
CA HIS A 112 -2.92 6.59 7.16
C HIS A 112 -3.48 7.78 6.39
N LEU A 113 -3.20 7.80 5.08
CA LEU A 113 -3.77 8.71 4.08
C LEU A 113 -4.24 7.89 2.89
N GLU A 114 -5.44 8.18 2.39
CA GLU A 114 -5.94 7.55 1.19
C GLU A 114 -6.91 8.44 0.42
N TRP A 115 -6.63 8.66 -0.87
CA TRP A 115 -7.54 9.35 -1.76
C TRP A 115 -8.65 8.41 -2.24
N SER A 116 -9.87 8.95 -2.36
CA SER A 116 -10.96 8.26 -3.06
C SER A 116 -10.61 8.03 -4.53
N GLN A 117 -11.21 7.03 -5.15
CA GLN A 117 -10.89 6.64 -6.55
C GLN A 117 -11.12 7.76 -7.57
N ASP A 118 -12.06 8.67 -7.31
CA ASP A 118 -12.32 9.87 -8.14
C ASP A 118 -11.38 11.04 -7.81
N GLY A 119 -10.56 10.92 -6.77
CA GLY A 119 -9.61 11.93 -6.33
C GLY A 119 -10.25 13.17 -5.68
N ILE A 120 -11.53 13.12 -5.32
CA ILE A 120 -12.25 14.26 -4.73
C ILE A 120 -12.04 14.33 -3.22
N SER A 121 -11.95 13.18 -2.56
CA SER A 121 -11.87 13.05 -1.10
C SER A 121 -10.57 12.43 -0.64
N LEU A 122 -9.98 12.97 0.42
CA LEU A 122 -8.81 12.45 1.12
C LEU A 122 -9.21 11.99 2.51
N ALA A 123 -9.09 10.70 2.80
CA ALA A 123 -9.26 10.14 4.13
C ALA A 123 -7.94 10.15 4.90
N ALA A 124 -7.98 10.45 6.18
CA ALA A 124 -6.83 10.43 7.08
C ALA A 124 -7.23 9.87 8.44
N SER A 125 -6.36 9.06 9.05
CA SER A 125 -6.58 8.58 10.42
C SER A 125 -5.61 9.23 11.40
N ILE A 126 -6.12 9.60 12.56
CA ILE A 126 -5.34 10.04 13.71
C ILE A 126 -5.85 9.32 14.96
N SER A 127 -5.02 8.47 15.56
CA SER A 127 -5.40 7.68 16.72
C SER A 127 -6.69 6.87 16.48
N LYS A 128 -7.81 7.25 17.12
CA LYS A 128 -9.11 6.55 17.04
C LYS A 128 -10.12 7.24 16.12
N ASN A 129 -9.74 8.29 15.44
CA ASN A 129 -10.62 9.11 14.62
C ASN A 129 -10.19 9.05 13.15
N VAL A 130 -11.16 9.17 12.26
CA VAL A 130 -10.96 9.31 10.83
C VAL A 130 -11.61 10.59 10.35
N HIS A 131 -10.90 11.31 9.51
CA HIS A 131 -11.32 12.56 8.91
C HIS A 131 -11.34 12.42 7.40
N VAL A 132 -12.26 13.05 6.73
CA VAL A 132 -12.31 13.13 5.27
C VAL A 132 -12.34 14.60 4.85
N PHE A 133 -11.43 14.96 3.97
CA PHE A 133 -11.26 16.30 3.42
C PHE A 133 -11.48 16.30 1.91
N ASP A 134 -11.85 17.45 1.35
CA ASP A 134 -11.71 17.65 -0.08
C ASP A 134 -10.26 18.07 -0.44
N TYR A 135 -9.98 18.17 -1.74
CA TYR A 135 -8.66 18.56 -2.24
C TYR A 135 -8.25 20.01 -1.88
N LYS A 136 -9.17 20.82 -1.33
CA LYS A 136 -8.93 22.16 -0.79
C LYS A 136 -8.74 22.17 0.73
N GLY A 137 -8.60 21.00 1.35
CA GLY A 137 -8.40 20.87 2.78
C GLY A 137 -9.66 21.11 3.64
N GLN A 138 -10.83 21.26 3.02
CA GLN A 138 -12.06 21.44 3.78
C GLN A 138 -12.55 20.10 4.32
N GLU A 139 -12.75 20.01 5.65
CA GLU A 139 -13.31 18.80 6.26
C GLU A 139 -14.76 18.60 5.80
N LYS A 140 -15.03 17.43 5.26
CA LYS A 140 -16.36 17.01 4.77
C LYS A 140 -17.04 16.04 5.73
N TRP A 141 -16.26 15.24 6.42
CA TRP A 141 -16.77 14.24 7.35
C TRP A 141 -15.73 13.89 8.40
N ARG A 142 -16.22 13.49 9.57
CA ARG A 142 -15.42 12.95 10.67
C ARG A 142 -16.16 11.78 11.29
N SER A 143 -15.42 10.70 11.62
CA SER A 143 -15.99 9.58 12.33
C SER A 143 -16.30 9.92 13.78
N GLU A 144 -17.23 9.20 14.38
CA GLU A 144 -17.22 9.02 15.83
C GLU A 144 -15.94 8.29 16.25
N GLN A 145 -15.59 8.41 17.53
CA GLN A 145 -14.40 7.76 18.08
C GLN A 145 -14.54 6.23 18.02
N HIS A 146 -13.57 5.57 17.39
CA HIS A 146 -13.50 4.10 17.34
C HIS A 146 -13.08 3.52 18.69
N SER A 147 -13.31 2.23 18.90
CA SER A 147 -12.95 1.52 20.14
C SER A 147 -11.43 1.50 20.40
N SER A 148 -10.63 1.49 19.34
CA SER A 148 -9.16 1.53 19.41
C SER A 148 -8.58 2.34 18.25
N THR A 149 -7.25 2.45 18.24
CA THR A 149 -6.50 3.05 17.11
C THR A 149 -6.89 2.38 15.79
N ILE A 150 -7.04 3.20 14.75
CA ILE A 150 -7.29 2.75 13.39
C ILE A 150 -6.04 2.02 12.90
N SER A 151 -6.21 0.81 12.40
CA SER A 151 -5.13 -0.02 11.87
C SER A 151 -5.07 -0.05 10.34
N ALA A 152 -6.14 0.34 9.66
CA ALA A 152 -6.19 0.49 8.22
C ALA A 152 -7.39 1.33 7.77
N LEU A 153 -7.25 1.96 6.61
CA LEU A 153 -8.29 2.66 5.86
C LEU A 153 -8.35 2.12 4.43
N ALA A 154 -9.52 2.07 3.83
CA ALA A 154 -9.67 1.77 2.41
C ALA A 154 -10.99 2.33 1.86
N TRP A 155 -10.95 2.98 0.69
CA TRP A 155 -12.15 3.34 -0.04
C TRP A 155 -12.69 2.14 -0.81
N SER A 156 -13.90 1.70 -0.49
CA SER A 156 -14.57 0.67 -1.29
C SER A 156 -15.30 1.28 -2.50
N ARG A 157 -15.71 2.55 -2.35
CA ARG A 157 -16.32 3.41 -3.38
C ARG A 157 -16.03 4.87 -3.04
N ASN A 158 -16.33 5.79 -3.94
CA ASN A 158 -16.06 7.22 -3.72
C ASN A 158 -16.80 7.83 -2.53
N ASP A 159 -17.90 7.23 -2.09
CA ASP A 159 -18.73 7.68 -0.96
C ASP A 159 -18.68 6.72 0.23
N GLU A 160 -17.95 5.60 0.12
CA GLU A 160 -17.92 4.57 1.17
C GLU A 160 -16.50 4.27 1.62
N LEU A 161 -16.19 4.63 2.86
CA LEU A 161 -14.90 4.43 3.49
C LEU A 161 -14.95 3.27 4.48
N ALA A 162 -14.06 2.29 4.32
CA ALA A 162 -13.84 1.22 5.29
C ALA A 162 -12.76 1.62 6.29
N THR A 163 -12.98 1.30 7.56
CA THR A 163 -12.04 1.51 8.66
C THR A 163 -11.86 0.22 9.43
N ALA A 164 -10.62 -0.19 9.72
CA ALA A 164 -10.34 -1.32 10.58
C ALA A 164 -9.77 -0.85 11.92
N CYS A 165 -10.21 -1.49 13.00
CA CYS A 165 -9.68 -1.30 14.35
C CYS A 165 -9.80 -2.61 15.14
N TYR A 166 -9.46 -2.58 16.44
CA TYR A 166 -9.72 -3.75 17.29
C TYR A 166 -11.21 -4.10 17.29
N GLY A 167 -11.52 -5.33 16.97
CA GLY A 167 -12.86 -5.90 17.08
C GLY A 167 -13.75 -5.71 15.87
N LYS A 168 -13.42 -4.88 14.88
CA LYS A 168 -14.33 -4.67 13.76
C LYS A 168 -13.72 -3.98 12.53
N VAL A 169 -14.40 -4.17 11.40
CA VAL A 169 -14.35 -3.29 10.23
C VAL A 169 -15.69 -2.58 10.10
N ALA A 170 -15.67 -1.26 9.90
CA ALA A 170 -16.87 -0.47 9.67
C ALA A 170 -16.83 0.21 8.30
N PHE A 171 -17.95 0.19 7.58
CA PHE A 171 -18.15 0.87 6.30
C PHE A 171 -19.01 2.11 6.53
N HIS A 172 -18.43 3.27 6.27
CA HIS A 172 -19.05 4.57 6.50
C HIS A 172 -19.52 5.19 5.18
N ASP A 173 -20.80 5.58 5.11
CA ASP A 173 -21.30 6.50 4.09
C ASP A 173 -20.90 7.91 4.55
N VAL A 174 -19.85 8.44 3.94
CA VAL A 174 -19.28 9.75 4.34
C VAL A 174 -20.17 10.93 3.93
N ILE A 175 -21.05 10.73 2.95
CA ILE A 175 -22.00 11.76 2.49
C ILE A 175 -23.21 11.83 3.42
N ARG A 176 -23.79 10.66 3.78
CA ARG A 176 -24.98 10.58 4.62
C ARG A 176 -24.69 10.49 6.10
N ASN A 177 -23.40 10.50 6.47
CA ASN A 177 -22.91 10.39 7.84
C ASN A 177 -23.52 9.21 8.62
N LYS A 178 -23.43 8.02 8.06
CA LYS A 178 -23.95 6.80 8.69
C LYS A 178 -23.04 5.61 8.43
N ILE A 179 -23.07 4.65 9.36
CA ILE A 179 -22.46 3.34 9.17
C ILE A 179 -23.40 2.49 8.31
N LYS A 180 -22.94 2.07 7.13
CA LYS A 180 -23.69 1.16 6.24
C LYS A 180 -23.61 -0.29 6.71
N GLN A 181 -22.46 -0.72 7.20
CA GLN A 181 -22.19 -2.08 7.63
C GLN A 181 -21.10 -2.11 8.70
N SER A 182 -21.24 -3.01 9.65
CA SER A 182 -20.21 -3.31 10.65
C SER A 182 -19.95 -4.82 10.61
N LEU A 183 -18.69 -5.18 10.49
CA LEU A 183 -18.22 -6.57 10.46
C LEU A 183 -17.39 -6.79 11.72
N GLU A 184 -17.86 -7.68 12.60
CA GLU A 184 -17.25 -7.86 13.91
C GLU A 184 -16.34 -9.07 13.96
N TRP A 185 -15.25 -8.95 14.71
CA TRP A 185 -14.29 -10.01 14.96
C TRP A 185 -13.65 -9.85 16.34
N LYS A 186 -13.55 -10.95 17.09
CA LYS A 186 -12.89 -10.92 18.42
C LYS A 186 -11.37 -10.97 18.30
N GLY A 187 -10.76 -9.88 17.86
CA GLY A 187 -9.30 -9.84 17.71
C GLY A 187 -8.78 -8.50 17.28
N SER A 188 -7.46 -8.37 17.30
CA SER A 188 -6.76 -7.19 16.83
C SER A 188 -6.49 -7.32 15.34
N LEU A 189 -7.22 -6.59 14.53
CA LEU A 189 -6.97 -6.45 13.10
C LEU A 189 -5.77 -5.52 12.91
N ILE A 190 -4.78 -5.94 12.14
CA ILE A 190 -3.51 -5.22 11.95
C ILE A 190 -3.25 -4.78 10.52
N SER A 191 -4.07 -5.25 9.59
CA SER A 191 -4.08 -4.85 8.19
C SER A 191 -5.46 -5.12 7.61
N MET A 192 -5.80 -4.45 6.52
CA MET A 192 -7.06 -4.66 5.79
C MET A 192 -6.81 -4.43 4.30
N GLU A 193 -7.44 -5.25 3.48
CA GLU A 193 -7.46 -5.11 2.03
C GLU A 193 -8.87 -5.44 1.52
N LEU A 194 -9.31 -4.70 0.50
CA LEU A 194 -10.61 -4.87 -0.15
C LEU A 194 -10.43 -5.46 -1.54
N SER A 195 -11.30 -6.40 -1.92
CA SER A 195 -11.40 -6.78 -3.33
C SER A 195 -11.85 -5.60 -4.21
N ALA A 196 -11.53 -5.64 -5.50
CA ALA A 196 -11.80 -4.54 -6.43
C ALA A 196 -13.29 -4.15 -6.51
N ASP A 197 -14.20 -5.08 -6.28
CA ASP A 197 -15.66 -4.85 -6.21
C ASP A 197 -16.14 -4.43 -4.80
N GLY A 198 -15.24 -4.47 -3.82
CA GLY A 198 -15.52 -4.15 -2.42
C GLY A 198 -16.36 -5.21 -1.69
N ASP A 199 -16.60 -6.40 -2.27
CA ASP A 199 -17.40 -7.45 -1.63
C ASP A 199 -16.60 -8.28 -0.63
N ILE A 200 -15.32 -8.56 -0.93
CA ILE A 200 -14.43 -9.27 0.00
C ILE A 200 -13.63 -8.26 0.81
N VAL A 201 -13.67 -8.43 2.11
CA VAL A 201 -12.82 -7.72 3.08
C VAL A 201 -11.91 -8.73 3.73
N ALA A 202 -10.60 -8.60 3.56
CA ALA A 202 -9.61 -9.45 4.19
C ALA A 202 -8.80 -8.64 5.21
N CYS A 203 -8.64 -9.16 6.41
CA CYS A 203 -7.88 -8.55 7.49
C CYS A 203 -6.85 -9.52 8.05
N GLY A 204 -5.60 -9.09 8.11
CA GLY A 204 -4.61 -9.78 8.93
C GLY A 204 -4.86 -9.52 10.41
N SER A 205 -4.65 -10.53 11.22
CA SER A 205 -4.90 -10.48 12.66
C SER A 205 -3.63 -10.75 13.48
N GLN A 206 -3.63 -10.23 14.71
CA GLN A 206 -2.51 -10.36 15.65
C GLN A 206 -2.24 -11.82 16.06
N ASP A 207 -3.22 -12.71 15.92
CA ASP A 207 -3.17 -14.14 16.24
C ASP A 207 -2.65 -15.02 15.09
N ASN A 208 -1.99 -14.43 14.08
CA ASN A 208 -1.45 -15.09 12.91
C ASN A 208 -2.53 -15.74 12.01
N THR A 209 -3.68 -15.10 11.89
CA THR A 209 -4.75 -15.51 10.98
C THR A 209 -5.06 -14.40 9.98
N VAL A 210 -5.67 -14.75 8.85
CA VAL A 210 -6.37 -13.81 7.99
C VAL A 210 -7.85 -14.09 8.11
N HIS A 211 -8.59 -13.13 8.62
CA HIS A 211 -10.04 -13.18 8.67
C HIS A 211 -10.61 -12.45 7.47
N PHE A 212 -11.67 -13.01 6.85
CA PHE A 212 -12.30 -12.34 5.73
C PHE A 212 -13.82 -12.45 5.78
N TRP A 213 -14.50 -11.50 5.18
CA TRP A 213 -15.95 -11.43 5.05
C TRP A 213 -16.35 -11.29 3.59
N ARG A 214 -17.47 -11.92 3.22
CA ARG A 214 -18.23 -11.63 2.00
C ARG A 214 -19.38 -10.71 2.38
N ARG A 215 -19.27 -9.44 2.05
CA ARG A 215 -20.22 -8.40 2.46
C ARG A 215 -21.63 -8.66 1.92
N SER A 216 -21.75 -9.11 0.68
CA SER A 216 -23.03 -9.41 0.03
C SER A 216 -23.85 -10.51 0.73
N THR A 217 -23.17 -11.47 1.35
CA THR A 217 -23.83 -12.60 2.03
C THR A 217 -23.77 -12.50 3.55
N GLY A 218 -22.95 -11.62 4.10
CA GLY A 218 -22.65 -11.54 5.53
C GLY A 218 -21.84 -12.73 6.08
N LYS A 219 -21.39 -13.63 5.22
CA LYS A 219 -20.57 -14.78 5.64
C LYS A 219 -19.15 -14.34 5.93
N ASP A 220 -18.58 -14.94 6.94
CA ASP A 220 -17.18 -14.78 7.32
C ASP A 220 -16.47 -16.12 7.40
N SER A 221 -15.16 -16.09 7.26
CA SER A 221 -14.30 -17.25 7.38
C SER A 221 -12.88 -16.83 7.74
N MET A 222 -12.02 -17.79 8.06
CA MET A 222 -10.68 -17.55 8.56
C MET A 222 -9.69 -18.49 7.88
N MET A 223 -8.58 -17.92 7.47
CA MET A 223 -7.40 -18.64 7.02
C MET A 223 -6.37 -18.68 8.16
N SER A 224 -5.93 -19.87 8.54
CA SER A 224 -4.99 -20.10 9.64
C SER A 224 -3.77 -20.88 9.17
N GLY A 225 -2.80 -21.08 10.08
CA GLY A 225 -1.57 -21.81 9.78
C GLY A 225 -0.42 -20.91 9.34
N TYR A 226 -0.56 -19.59 9.44
CA TYR A 226 0.55 -18.68 9.15
C TYR A 226 1.60 -18.74 10.27
N PRO A 227 2.90 -18.88 9.93
CA PRO A 227 3.98 -18.90 10.92
C PRO A 227 4.22 -17.51 11.56
N GLY A 228 3.72 -16.44 10.95
CA GLY A 228 3.86 -15.07 11.43
C GLY A 228 2.61 -14.23 11.14
N LYS A 229 2.61 -12.99 11.64
CA LYS A 229 1.48 -12.06 11.49
C LYS A 229 1.32 -11.61 10.04
N PRO A 230 0.17 -11.84 9.39
CA PRO A 230 -0.08 -11.43 8.01
C PRO A 230 -0.35 -9.92 7.94
N ARG A 231 0.72 -9.13 7.91
CA ARG A 231 0.64 -7.66 7.82
C ARG A 231 0.48 -7.15 6.40
N ASN A 232 0.98 -7.92 5.42
CA ASN A 232 0.96 -7.54 4.02
C ASN A 232 -0.10 -8.37 3.31
N LEU A 233 -1.10 -7.70 2.80
CA LEU A 233 -2.21 -8.24 2.02
C LEU A 233 -2.25 -7.49 0.69
N ALA A 234 -2.57 -8.17 -0.38
CA ALA A 234 -2.80 -7.53 -1.68
C ALA A 234 -3.80 -8.35 -2.49
N PHE A 235 -4.84 -7.70 -3.01
CA PHE A 235 -5.71 -8.28 -4.04
C PHE A 235 -5.20 -7.94 -5.44
N ASN A 236 -5.40 -8.86 -6.38
CA ASN A 236 -5.23 -8.54 -7.80
C ASN A 236 -6.39 -7.66 -8.28
N SER A 237 -6.23 -7.04 -9.46
CA SER A 237 -7.22 -6.11 -10.03
C SER A 237 -8.60 -6.71 -10.30
N SER A 238 -8.72 -8.04 -10.40
CA SER A 238 -10.01 -8.72 -10.52
C SER A 238 -10.67 -9.01 -9.16
N GLY A 239 -9.97 -8.81 -8.03
CA GLY A 239 -10.43 -9.18 -6.69
C GLY A 239 -10.52 -10.68 -6.43
N LYS A 240 -9.97 -11.51 -7.33
CA LYS A 240 -10.10 -12.97 -7.26
C LYS A 240 -8.90 -13.67 -6.64
N LEU A 241 -7.74 -13.03 -6.56
CA LEU A 241 -6.55 -13.55 -5.91
C LEU A 241 -6.15 -12.63 -4.76
N LEU A 242 -5.95 -13.20 -3.59
CA LEU A 242 -5.40 -12.53 -2.40
C LEU A 242 -4.04 -13.12 -2.07
N ALA A 243 -2.99 -12.31 -2.19
CA ALA A 243 -1.67 -12.63 -1.67
C ALA A 243 -1.54 -12.18 -0.22
N THR A 244 -0.95 -13.01 0.62
CA THR A 244 -0.73 -12.73 2.04
C THR A 244 0.71 -13.00 2.41
N GLY A 245 1.35 -12.08 3.12
CA GLY A 245 2.71 -12.16 3.62
C GLY A 245 2.77 -11.94 5.12
N GLY A 246 3.64 -12.64 5.79
CA GLY A 246 3.85 -12.53 7.23
C GLY A 246 5.06 -13.32 7.70
N HIS A 247 5.67 -14.02 6.77
CA HIS A 247 6.92 -14.76 6.92
C HIS A 247 7.67 -14.73 5.58
N GLU A 248 8.61 -15.64 5.33
CA GLU A 248 9.36 -15.76 4.06
C GLU A 248 8.53 -16.35 2.91
N ILE A 249 7.48 -17.10 3.23
CA ILE A 249 6.57 -17.71 2.25
C ILE A 249 5.37 -16.81 2.03
N ILE A 250 5.04 -16.56 0.76
CA ILE A 250 3.82 -15.86 0.36
C ILE A 250 2.75 -16.92 0.09
N THR A 251 1.58 -16.74 0.67
CA THR A 251 0.42 -17.59 0.43
C THR A 251 -0.57 -16.86 -0.46
N VAL A 252 -1.03 -17.52 -1.54
CA VAL A 252 -1.99 -16.91 -2.49
C VAL A 252 -3.27 -17.73 -2.51
N TRP A 253 -4.37 -17.08 -2.17
CA TRP A 253 -5.70 -17.65 -2.10
C TRP A 253 -6.55 -17.25 -3.30
N SER A 254 -7.28 -18.21 -3.87
CA SER A 254 -8.26 -17.94 -4.92
C SER A 254 -9.64 -17.77 -4.32
N PHE A 255 -10.28 -16.65 -4.66
CA PHE A 255 -11.66 -16.32 -4.34
C PHE A 255 -12.63 -16.63 -5.51
N GLU A 256 -12.17 -17.38 -6.51
CA GLU A 256 -13.05 -17.84 -7.58
C GLU A 256 -14.10 -18.84 -7.06
N ASN A 257 -15.28 -18.84 -7.66
CA ASN A 257 -16.40 -19.70 -7.28
C ASN A 257 -16.77 -19.54 -5.80
N ASN A 258 -16.63 -20.61 -5.03
CA ASN A 258 -16.93 -20.64 -3.58
C ASN A 258 -15.66 -20.51 -2.71
N GLY A 259 -14.46 -20.41 -3.32
CA GLY A 259 -13.20 -20.34 -2.57
C GLY A 259 -13.09 -19.12 -1.68
N PRO A 260 -12.14 -19.10 -0.74
CA PRO A 260 -11.05 -20.09 -0.55
C PRO A 260 -11.40 -21.32 0.29
N GLU A 261 -12.62 -21.41 0.82
CA GLU A 261 -13.01 -22.52 1.70
C GLU A 261 -12.86 -23.88 1.01
N GLY A 262 -12.15 -24.81 1.67
CA GLY A 262 -11.90 -26.14 1.15
C GLY A 262 -10.86 -26.23 0.01
N THR A 263 -10.18 -25.13 -0.29
CA THR A 263 -9.11 -25.10 -1.29
C THR A 263 -7.72 -25.12 -0.64
N THR A 264 -6.71 -25.46 -1.42
CA THR A 264 -5.30 -25.34 -1.04
C THR A 264 -4.72 -24.10 -1.70
N PRO A 265 -4.09 -23.17 -0.93
CA PRO A 265 -3.49 -21.97 -1.51
C PRO A 265 -2.20 -22.30 -2.27
N GLY A 266 -1.87 -21.44 -3.23
CA GLY A 266 -0.54 -21.39 -3.80
C GLY A 266 0.47 -20.92 -2.75
N GLN A 267 1.65 -21.56 -2.72
CA GLN A 267 2.78 -21.15 -1.89
C GLN A 267 3.93 -20.69 -2.80
N LEU A 268 4.48 -19.51 -2.50
CA LEU A 268 5.53 -18.88 -3.31
C LEU A 268 6.77 -18.72 -2.43
N GLU A 269 7.84 -19.40 -2.80
CA GLU A 269 9.08 -19.48 -2.04
C GLU A 269 10.23 -18.88 -2.86
N CYS A 270 10.88 -17.85 -2.35
CA CYS A 270 12.04 -17.20 -2.96
C CYS A 270 12.83 -16.35 -1.96
N HIS A 271 12.15 -15.84 -0.93
CA HIS A 271 12.73 -14.95 0.06
C HIS A 271 13.37 -15.73 1.19
N GLU A 272 14.49 -15.22 1.72
CA GLU A 272 15.21 -15.79 2.86
C GLU A 272 14.88 -15.09 4.18
N SER A 273 13.97 -14.12 4.14
CA SER A 273 13.52 -13.34 5.29
C SER A 273 12.07 -12.90 5.12
N PHE A 274 11.52 -12.26 6.15
CA PHE A 274 10.12 -11.80 6.16
C PHE A 274 9.80 -10.94 4.94
N VAL A 275 8.72 -11.30 4.25
CA VAL A 275 8.11 -10.49 3.20
C VAL A 275 7.58 -9.21 3.83
N SER A 276 8.08 -8.09 3.36
CA SER A 276 7.73 -6.76 3.86
C SER A 276 6.75 -6.01 2.97
N MET A 277 6.71 -6.35 1.67
CA MET A 277 5.85 -5.70 0.68
C MET A 277 5.26 -6.71 -0.29
N LEU A 278 3.99 -6.52 -0.61
CA LEU A 278 3.26 -7.23 -1.66
C LEU A 278 2.51 -6.20 -2.51
N SER A 279 2.56 -6.34 -3.82
CA SER A 279 1.82 -5.47 -4.74
C SER A 279 1.52 -6.20 -6.04
N PHE A 280 0.24 -6.36 -6.36
CA PHE A 280 -0.14 -6.85 -7.68
C PHE A 280 0.05 -5.79 -8.76
N ALA A 281 0.42 -6.22 -9.94
CA ALA A 281 0.41 -5.36 -11.11
C ALA A 281 -1.03 -4.88 -11.40
N PRO A 282 -1.22 -3.64 -11.86
CA PRO A 282 -2.55 -3.12 -12.22
C PRO A 282 -3.32 -3.98 -13.23
N HIS A 283 -2.60 -4.74 -14.06
CA HIS A 283 -3.19 -5.62 -15.06
C HIS A 283 -2.64 -7.04 -14.96
N GLY A 284 -3.53 -8.03 -15.04
CA GLY A 284 -3.20 -9.45 -15.00
C GLY A 284 -2.91 -9.97 -13.58
N ASN A 285 -2.23 -11.12 -13.53
CA ASN A 285 -1.97 -11.83 -12.27
C ASN A 285 -0.47 -11.86 -11.92
N ARG A 286 0.27 -10.79 -12.22
CA ARG A 286 1.65 -10.65 -11.75
C ARG A 286 1.68 -10.01 -10.38
N LEU A 287 2.37 -10.65 -9.45
CA LEU A 287 2.61 -10.14 -8.11
C LEU A 287 4.07 -9.72 -7.98
N ALA A 288 4.34 -8.58 -7.39
CA ALA A 288 5.66 -8.19 -6.90
C ALA A 288 5.72 -8.39 -5.39
N SER A 289 6.86 -8.89 -4.92
CA SER A 289 7.15 -9.00 -3.49
C SER A 289 8.53 -8.46 -3.18
N GLY A 290 8.67 -7.88 -2.00
CA GLY A 290 9.94 -7.45 -1.44
C GLY A 290 10.08 -7.97 -0.01
N ALA A 291 11.32 -8.25 0.42
CA ALA A 291 11.58 -8.81 1.72
C ALA A 291 12.66 -8.04 2.50
N ARG A 292 12.80 -8.37 3.78
CA ARG A 292 13.77 -7.73 4.67
C ARG A 292 15.23 -8.04 4.33
N ASP A 293 15.49 -9.10 3.58
CA ASP A 293 16.82 -9.43 3.06
C ASP A 293 17.21 -8.62 1.81
N GLY A 294 16.33 -7.71 1.37
CA GLY A 294 16.51 -6.90 0.17
C GLY A 294 16.09 -7.59 -1.13
N SER A 295 15.67 -8.85 -1.08
CA SER A 295 15.23 -9.57 -2.28
C SER A 295 13.91 -9.04 -2.82
N ILE A 296 13.82 -8.99 -4.14
CA ILE A 296 12.61 -8.65 -4.93
C ILE A 296 12.30 -9.80 -5.85
N ALA A 297 11.04 -10.21 -5.93
CA ALA A 297 10.58 -11.21 -6.87
C ALA A 297 9.32 -10.77 -7.61
N ILE A 298 9.23 -11.16 -8.88
CA ILE A 298 8.01 -11.08 -9.68
C ILE A 298 7.50 -12.50 -9.89
N TRP A 299 6.24 -12.69 -9.59
CA TRP A 299 5.54 -13.97 -9.68
C TRP A 299 4.54 -13.94 -10.83
N GLY A 300 4.51 -15.00 -11.61
CA GLY A 300 3.45 -15.26 -12.57
C GLY A 300 2.46 -16.25 -11.97
N LEU A 301 1.20 -15.83 -11.80
CA LEU A 301 0.18 -16.62 -11.10
C LEU A 301 -0.93 -17.07 -12.05
N MET A 302 -1.42 -18.28 -11.83
CA MET A 302 -2.64 -18.83 -12.42
C MET A 302 -3.87 -18.38 -11.63
N SER A 303 -5.07 -18.64 -12.14
CA SER A 303 -6.32 -18.23 -11.50
C SER A 303 -6.64 -18.95 -10.19
N ASP A 304 -6.00 -20.08 -9.95
CA ASP A 304 -6.11 -20.84 -8.70
C ASP A 304 -5.12 -20.37 -7.60
N GLY A 305 -4.27 -19.38 -7.90
CA GLY A 305 -3.26 -18.84 -6.99
C GLY A 305 -1.91 -19.54 -7.04
N HIS A 306 -1.78 -20.65 -7.75
CA HIS A 306 -0.48 -21.31 -7.96
C HIS A 306 0.35 -20.55 -8.99
N GLY A 307 1.67 -20.68 -8.88
CA GLY A 307 2.58 -20.01 -9.81
C GLY A 307 4.04 -20.14 -9.38
N GLY A 308 4.89 -19.31 -9.97
CA GLY A 308 6.31 -19.33 -9.69
C GLY A 308 6.98 -17.99 -9.95
N SER A 309 8.21 -17.87 -9.45
CA SER A 309 9.05 -16.70 -9.70
C SER A 309 9.45 -16.65 -11.17
N ILE A 310 9.09 -15.56 -11.84
CA ILE A 310 9.45 -15.27 -13.23
C ILE A 310 10.56 -14.23 -13.36
N GLY A 311 10.91 -13.57 -12.26
CA GLY A 311 12.02 -12.62 -12.22
C GLY A 311 12.41 -12.29 -10.80
N THR A 312 13.72 -12.13 -10.57
CA THR A 312 14.27 -11.79 -9.26
C THR A 312 15.33 -10.70 -9.36
N SER A 313 15.46 -9.92 -8.30
CA SER A 313 16.53 -8.96 -8.11
C SER A 313 16.82 -8.78 -6.61
N ARG A 314 17.84 -8.00 -6.25
CA ARG A 314 18.19 -7.73 -4.86
C ARG A 314 18.63 -6.29 -4.69
N MET A 315 18.09 -5.62 -3.69
CA MET A 315 18.52 -4.31 -3.23
C MET A 315 19.55 -4.45 -2.11
N SER A 316 20.19 -3.34 -1.75
CA SER A 316 21.25 -3.34 -0.72
C SER A 316 20.74 -3.55 0.71
N ASP A 317 19.43 -3.40 0.95
CA ASP A 317 18.80 -3.52 2.27
C ASP A 317 17.31 -3.82 2.15
N HIS A 318 16.63 -3.98 3.30
CA HIS A 318 15.20 -4.21 3.51
C HIS A 318 14.33 -3.40 2.54
N VAL A 319 13.52 -4.08 1.75
CA VAL A 319 12.55 -3.46 0.84
C VAL A 319 11.39 -2.90 1.66
N SER A 320 11.21 -1.59 1.63
CA SER A 320 10.21 -0.89 2.43
C SER A 320 9.02 -0.34 1.63
N SER A 321 9.16 -0.27 0.30
CA SER A 321 8.09 0.18 -0.58
C SER A 321 8.21 -0.45 -1.95
N ILE A 322 7.08 -0.72 -2.61
CA ILE A 322 6.98 -1.21 -3.98
C ILE A 322 5.82 -0.51 -4.68
N ALA A 323 6.04 -0.02 -5.90
CA ALA A 323 5.03 0.61 -6.71
C ALA A 323 5.11 0.19 -8.19
N TRP A 324 4.00 -0.24 -8.76
CA TRP A 324 3.86 -0.49 -10.19
C TRP A 324 3.45 0.77 -10.95
N LYS A 325 4.04 0.99 -12.14
CA LYS A 325 3.41 1.90 -13.11
C LYS A 325 2.06 1.33 -13.54
N LYS A 326 1.13 2.22 -13.88
CA LYS A 326 -0.24 1.89 -14.28
C LYS A 326 -0.32 0.92 -15.47
N ASP A 327 0.67 0.95 -16.36
CA ASP A 327 0.78 0.06 -17.52
C ASP A 327 1.33 -1.35 -17.20
N SER A 328 1.66 -1.64 -15.95
CA SER A 328 2.25 -2.91 -15.48
C SER A 328 3.62 -3.26 -16.09
N LYS A 329 4.33 -2.29 -16.69
CA LYS A 329 5.60 -2.52 -17.37
C LYS A 329 6.83 -2.07 -16.60
N VAL A 330 6.64 -1.25 -15.58
CA VAL A 330 7.73 -0.76 -14.73
C VAL A 330 7.32 -0.92 -13.28
N ILE A 331 8.27 -1.37 -12.47
CA ILE A 331 8.16 -1.42 -11.01
C ILE A 331 9.25 -0.57 -10.40
N ALA A 332 8.90 0.16 -9.33
CA ALA A 332 9.83 0.86 -8.46
C ALA A 332 9.85 0.20 -7.09
N ALA A 333 11.00 0.19 -6.44
CA ALA A 333 11.12 -0.18 -5.03
C ALA A 333 12.04 0.78 -4.30
N GLY A 334 11.70 1.05 -3.04
CA GLY A 334 12.52 1.78 -2.09
C GLY A 334 12.96 0.87 -0.95
N ASN A 335 14.09 1.18 -0.32
CA ASN A 335 14.62 0.40 0.78
C ASN A 335 14.92 1.22 2.04
N ALA A 336 15.32 0.51 3.11
CA ALA A 336 15.62 1.08 4.42
C ALA A 336 16.85 2.01 4.46
N LYS A 337 17.64 2.07 3.37
CA LYS A 337 18.81 2.96 3.25
C LYS A 337 18.61 4.10 2.24
N GLY A 338 17.37 4.36 1.82
CA GLY A 338 17.09 5.42 0.86
C GLY A 338 17.39 5.07 -0.59
N GLN A 339 17.77 3.83 -0.89
CA GLN A 339 17.98 3.41 -2.27
C GLN A 339 16.64 3.25 -2.98
N ILE A 340 16.51 3.81 -4.18
CA ILE A 340 15.39 3.63 -5.10
C ILE A 340 15.91 2.90 -6.32
N VAL A 341 15.21 1.86 -6.72
CA VAL A 341 15.53 1.09 -7.93
C VAL A 341 14.28 0.88 -8.75
N THR A 342 14.40 1.00 -10.05
CA THR A 342 13.32 0.66 -10.97
C THR A 342 13.75 -0.43 -11.94
N TRP A 343 12.78 -1.24 -12.34
CA TRP A 343 12.96 -2.29 -13.34
C TRP A 343 11.89 -2.22 -14.40
N LYS A 344 12.28 -2.41 -15.66
CA LYS A 344 11.35 -2.77 -16.72
C LYS A 344 11.01 -4.25 -16.60
N VAL A 345 9.73 -4.56 -16.67
CA VAL A 345 9.20 -5.92 -16.58
C VAL A 345 8.84 -6.38 -18.00
N LYS A 346 9.58 -7.34 -18.52
CA LYS A 346 9.27 -7.93 -19.83
C LYS A 346 7.94 -8.70 -19.79
N THR A 347 7.18 -8.58 -20.85
CA THR A 347 5.96 -9.35 -21.11
C THR A 347 6.28 -10.75 -21.57
#